data_6bf4e61f5ae60fbf87641e180db6e0d5
#
_entry.id   6bf4e61f5ae60fbf87641e180db6e0d5
#
_cell.length_a   1.000
_cell.length_b   1.000
_cell.length_c   1.000
_cell.angle_alpha   90.00
_cell.angle_beta   90.00
_cell.angle_gamma   90.00
#
_symmetry.space_group_name_H-M   'P 1'
#
loop_
_entity.id
_entity.type
_entity.pdbx_description
1 polymer ?
#
loop_
_entity_poly.entity_id
_entity_poly.type
_entity_poly.pdbx_seq_one_letter_code
_entity_poly.pdbx_strand_id
1 'polypeptide(L)'
;MKTVFLITARLKSTRLPNKLLREVCGRPIFAHMIERLKLANRVDEIVVCTSTNPQDDALEELAAQQGIGCFRGDEDDVIKRLADAATEHNADYALSITADCPFSDPVYAEKVINALETTGADLVRALDLPHGVYSYGIKVSALQKIIEIKDERETEVWGRYFTDTDLFKVYDLPIDNPKHRQPNLRMTLDYPEDLEFFQAVFAQLYQEGRVFSLDEILKLLDRHPEIVLINRHCALAYKKRWTRQSAIRLKPRYTLRRAAVIGCGSIGRRHILNLQQLGITEIVALRTRLNERHSASIDGVLEFDDLRPLIDTRPDIAIVSNPTSLHLETINELLPAVRGIFIEKPLSDSLVGVPELLRQLEKRRVVSFVGYNLQFHPAIRAIQDFAGRESLGDPILLQCQVGQWIEDWHPGRDYRQAYYARKDLGGGVSLSLIHEIHLAQELLGPASTVFCVLPRSRKLDLEVDTIADFTIEHLNGAVSQVHLDLLQRPAQRRGVISFERGWVDYDLIENRVTARTNGDARANEIWREVDFDENEPYLAEMTTFLNYVREGRVRHAHDAWQAAQSLATVIAGFASAESKSAVDVSI
;
A
#
# COMPACT_ATOMS: atom_id res chain seq x y z
N MET A 1 24.70 -4.82 -4.98
CA MET A 1 24.10 -3.96 -3.94
C MET A 1 24.81 -4.23 -2.65
N LYS A 2 25.20 -3.19 -1.91
CA LYS A 2 25.96 -3.31 -0.67
C LYS A 2 24.99 -3.42 0.53
N THR A 3 25.17 -4.44 1.36
CA THR A 3 24.37 -4.69 2.56
C THR A 3 25.22 -4.55 3.81
N VAL A 4 24.81 -3.68 4.74
CA VAL A 4 25.52 -3.43 5.99
C VAL A 4 24.67 -3.84 7.18
N PHE A 5 25.27 -4.54 8.15
CA PHE A 5 24.62 -4.83 9.42
C PHE A 5 24.80 -3.66 10.38
N LEU A 6 23.74 -2.97 10.75
CA LEU A 6 23.73 -1.83 11.66
C LEU A 6 23.22 -2.27 13.04
N ILE A 7 24.11 -2.38 14.01
CA ILE A 7 23.79 -2.82 15.37
C ILE A 7 23.60 -1.60 16.26
N THR A 8 22.36 -1.29 16.64
CA THR A 8 22.09 -0.20 17.57
C THR A 8 22.50 -0.59 18.98
N ALA A 9 23.45 0.14 19.57
CA ALA A 9 24.01 -0.16 20.89
C ALA A 9 24.14 1.11 21.74
N ARG A 10 23.78 1.06 23.02
CA ARG A 10 24.05 2.09 24.04
C ARG A 10 24.24 1.45 25.40
N LEU A 11 25.11 2.02 26.24
CA LEU A 11 25.33 1.54 27.61
C LEU A 11 24.39 2.15 28.64
N LYS A 12 23.54 3.12 28.24
CA LYS A 12 22.53 3.79 29.10
C LYS A 12 21.35 2.84 29.36
N SER A 13 21.56 1.84 30.19
CA SER A 13 20.48 0.95 30.64
C SER A 13 20.27 1.11 32.15
N THR A 14 19.05 1.46 32.56
CA THR A 14 18.68 1.61 33.97
C THR A 14 18.27 0.31 34.64
N ARG A 15 17.77 -0.67 33.88
CA ARG A 15 17.27 -1.96 34.38
C ARG A 15 18.38 -2.99 34.55
N LEU A 16 19.31 -3.01 33.65
CA LEU A 16 20.52 -3.85 33.70
C LEU A 16 21.72 -3.01 33.23
N PRO A 17 22.40 -2.30 34.15
CA PRO A 17 23.52 -1.44 33.83
C PRO A 17 24.62 -2.21 33.10
N ASN A 18 25.18 -1.58 32.07
CA ASN A 18 26.24 -2.17 31.22
C ASN A 18 25.90 -3.56 30.67
N LYS A 19 24.62 -3.82 30.36
CA LYS A 19 24.11 -5.12 29.95
C LYS A 19 24.91 -5.78 28.82
N LEU A 20 25.41 -4.99 27.87
CA LEU A 20 26.14 -5.47 26.68
C LEU A 20 27.58 -5.95 27.02
N LEU A 21 28.15 -5.43 28.09
CA LEU A 21 29.49 -5.77 28.57
C LEU A 21 29.46 -6.86 29.66
N ARG A 22 28.25 -7.34 30.07
CA ARG A 22 28.18 -8.47 31.03
C ARG A 22 28.78 -9.72 30.42
N GLU A 23 29.59 -10.40 31.19
CA GLU A 23 30.29 -11.60 30.74
C GLU A 23 29.41 -12.85 30.81
N VAL A 24 29.48 -13.63 29.74
CA VAL A 24 28.94 -14.97 29.65
C VAL A 24 30.03 -15.85 29.09
N CYS A 25 30.38 -16.94 29.77
CA CYS A 25 31.49 -17.82 29.42
C CYS A 25 32.83 -17.05 29.19
N GLY A 26 33.11 -16.06 30.08
CA GLY A 26 34.37 -15.31 30.07
C GLY A 26 34.53 -14.25 28.97
N ARG A 27 33.47 -13.91 28.26
CA ARG A 27 33.45 -12.88 27.20
C ARG A 27 32.21 -12.00 27.32
N PRO A 28 32.30 -10.71 26.94
CA PRO A 28 31.12 -9.85 26.85
C PRO A 28 30.02 -10.50 26.00
N ILE A 29 28.77 -10.46 26.45
CA ILE A 29 27.64 -11.08 25.72
C ILE A 29 27.46 -10.48 24.31
N PHE A 30 27.80 -9.20 24.13
CA PHE A 30 27.76 -8.54 22.83
C PHE A 30 28.85 -9.08 21.88
N ALA A 31 30.00 -9.54 22.39
CA ALA A 31 31.04 -10.17 21.56
C ALA A 31 30.54 -11.52 20.97
N HIS A 32 29.75 -12.28 21.72
CA HIS A 32 29.12 -13.50 21.20
C HIS A 32 28.10 -13.20 20.08
N MET A 33 27.34 -12.09 20.20
CA MET A 33 26.43 -11.66 19.14
C MET A 33 27.21 -11.31 17.86
N ILE A 34 28.28 -10.52 17.97
CA ILE A 34 29.09 -10.13 16.82
C ILE A 34 29.68 -11.37 16.11
N GLU A 35 30.23 -12.33 16.87
CA GLU A 35 30.75 -13.57 16.32
C GLU A 35 29.69 -14.35 15.52
N ARG A 36 28.46 -14.39 16.03
CA ARG A 36 27.34 -15.02 15.34
C ARG A 36 26.97 -14.28 14.06
N LEU A 37 26.90 -12.94 14.07
CA LEU A 37 26.55 -12.14 12.90
C LEU A 37 27.59 -12.22 11.77
N LYS A 38 28.86 -12.47 12.10
CA LYS A 38 29.92 -12.70 11.10
C LYS A 38 29.71 -13.95 10.24
N LEU A 39 28.80 -14.83 10.62
CA LEU A 39 28.42 -16.01 9.81
C LEU A 39 27.43 -15.69 8.67
N ALA A 40 26.89 -14.48 8.61
CA ALA A 40 26.01 -14.05 7.52
C ALA A 40 26.85 -13.64 6.30
N ASN A 41 27.06 -14.57 5.36
CA ASN A 41 27.97 -14.40 4.23
C ASN A 41 27.55 -13.33 3.21
N ARG A 42 26.28 -12.91 3.22
CA ARG A 42 25.75 -11.88 2.32
C ARG A 42 25.80 -10.46 2.90
N VAL A 43 26.42 -10.29 4.05
CA VAL A 43 26.65 -8.99 4.70
C VAL A 43 28.05 -8.52 4.39
N ASP A 44 28.19 -7.35 3.78
CA ASP A 44 29.48 -6.81 3.38
C ASP A 44 30.26 -6.22 4.57
N GLU A 45 29.55 -5.59 5.52
CA GLU A 45 30.13 -4.95 6.71
C GLU A 45 29.21 -5.08 7.92
N ILE A 46 29.81 -5.10 9.11
CA ILE A 46 29.09 -5.01 10.39
C ILE A 46 29.54 -3.74 11.10
N VAL A 47 28.59 -2.89 11.52
CA VAL A 47 28.87 -1.59 12.12
C VAL A 47 28.04 -1.44 13.40
N VAL A 48 28.71 -1.13 14.51
CA VAL A 48 28.07 -0.72 15.76
C VAL A 48 27.64 0.74 15.64
N CYS A 49 26.35 1.02 15.78
CA CYS A 49 25.78 2.36 15.73
C CYS A 49 25.49 2.85 17.15
N THR A 50 26.41 3.62 17.73
CA THR A 50 26.32 4.12 19.10
C THR A 50 26.22 5.64 19.17
N SER A 51 26.09 6.20 20.39
CA SER A 51 26.01 7.65 20.57
C SER A 51 27.40 8.30 20.71
N THR A 52 27.41 9.63 20.61
CA THR A 52 28.62 10.43 20.89
C THR A 52 28.86 10.62 22.39
N ASN A 53 28.04 10.04 23.26
CA ASN A 53 28.22 10.14 24.70
C ASN A 53 29.45 9.36 25.16
N PRO A 54 30.36 9.92 26.00
CA PRO A 54 31.56 9.25 26.48
C PRO A 54 31.30 7.91 27.19
N GLN A 55 30.13 7.71 27.80
CA GLN A 55 29.80 6.41 28.42
C GLN A 55 29.78 5.25 27.41
N ASP A 56 29.59 5.54 26.11
CA ASP A 56 29.54 4.56 25.04
C ASP A 56 30.93 4.29 24.40
N ASP A 57 32.03 4.91 24.87
CA ASP A 57 33.41 4.70 24.34
C ASP A 57 33.82 3.23 24.39
N ALA A 58 33.42 2.52 25.46
CA ALA A 58 33.70 1.09 25.58
C ALA A 58 33.05 0.22 24.47
N LEU A 59 32.01 0.69 23.80
CA LEU A 59 31.41 0.00 22.64
C LEU A 59 32.26 0.17 21.38
N GLU A 60 32.88 1.32 21.20
CA GLU A 60 33.83 1.58 20.12
C GLU A 60 35.11 0.73 20.29
N GLU A 61 35.65 0.68 21.53
CA GLU A 61 36.77 -0.18 21.86
C GLU A 61 36.46 -1.67 21.59
N LEU A 62 35.26 -2.13 22.00
CA LEU A 62 34.84 -3.50 21.76
C LEU A 62 34.66 -3.80 20.26
N ALA A 63 34.11 -2.87 19.49
CA ALA A 63 33.99 -3.00 18.05
C ALA A 63 35.34 -3.16 17.37
N ALA A 64 36.34 -2.32 17.76
CA ALA A 64 37.70 -2.42 17.28
C ALA A 64 38.36 -3.75 17.64
N GLN A 65 38.19 -4.24 18.88
CA GLN A 65 38.69 -5.55 19.32
C GLN A 65 38.06 -6.70 18.52
N GLN A 66 36.81 -6.55 18.13
CA GLN A 66 36.08 -7.53 17.32
C GLN A 66 36.35 -7.37 15.81
N GLY A 67 37.11 -6.37 15.37
CA GLY A 67 37.42 -6.11 13.97
C GLY A 67 36.21 -5.77 13.12
N ILE A 68 35.28 -4.97 13.66
CA ILE A 68 34.08 -4.45 12.97
C ILE A 68 34.03 -2.92 13.04
N GLY A 69 33.22 -2.29 12.20
CA GLY A 69 33.03 -0.84 12.18
C GLY A 69 32.32 -0.30 13.41
N CYS A 70 32.52 0.99 13.70
CA CYS A 70 31.78 1.74 14.69
C CYS A 70 31.41 3.11 14.12
N PHE A 71 30.13 3.47 14.18
CA PHE A 71 29.60 4.78 13.84
C PHE A 71 29.03 5.44 15.11
N ARG A 72 29.43 6.69 15.36
CA ARG A 72 28.95 7.46 16.51
C ARG A 72 28.08 8.62 16.03
N GLY A 73 26.82 8.64 16.42
CA GLY A 73 25.83 9.62 15.96
C GLY A 73 24.92 10.15 17.06
N ASP A 74 23.79 10.72 16.66
CA ASP A 74 22.80 11.33 17.56
C ASP A 74 22.35 10.34 18.65
N GLU A 75 22.34 10.78 19.91
CA GLU A 75 21.99 9.94 21.06
C GLU A 75 20.52 9.51 21.02
N ASP A 76 19.60 10.40 20.72
CA ASP A 76 18.17 10.19 20.84
C ASP A 76 17.50 9.83 19.50
N ASP A 77 18.05 10.34 18.38
CA ASP A 77 17.54 10.07 17.04
C ASP A 77 18.17 8.80 16.44
N VAL A 78 17.61 7.64 16.79
CA VAL A 78 18.10 6.33 16.32
C VAL A 78 17.99 6.21 14.81
N ILE A 79 16.88 6.68 14.19
CA ILE A 79 16.72 6.62 12.73
C ILE A 79 17.79 7.45 12.03
N LYS A 80 18.02 8.68 12.50
CA LYS A 80 19.06 9.54 11.94
C LYS A 80 20.43 8.86 12.05
N ARG A 81 20.76 8.29 13.21
CA ARG A 81 22.01 7.57 13.43
C ARG A 81 22.17 6.38 12.48
N LEU A 82 21.11 5.59 12.27
CA LEU A 82 21.13 4.47 11.33
C LEU A 82 21.27 4.94 9.87
N ALA A 83 20.58 5.99 9.47
CA ALA A 83 20.67 6.51 8.11
C ALA A 83 22.02 7.15 7.81
N ASP A 84 22.58 7.91 8.78
CA ASP A 84 23.90 8.50 8.65
C ASP A 84 24.98 7.40 8.54
N ALA A 85 24.92 6.36 9.39
CA ALA A 85 25.81 5.21 9.31
C ALA A 85 25.70 4.48 7.96
N ALA A 86 24.47 4.20 7.50
CA ALA A 86 24.24 3.57 6.21
C ALA A 86 24.82 4.39 5.05
N THR A 87 24.70 5.72 5.12
CA THR A 87 25.22 6.64 4.10
C THR A 87 26.74 6.67 4.11
N GLU A 88 27.39 6.75 5.28
CA GLU A 88 28.85 6.75 5.43
C GLU A 88 29.47 5.47 4.86
N HIS A 89 28.80 4.34 5.08
CA HIS A 89 29.23 3.04 4.57
C HIS A 89 28.74 2.73 3.15
N ASN A 90 28.10 3.67 2.44
CA ASN A 90 27.56 3.51 1.08
C ASN A 90 26.66 2.27 0.92
N ALA A 91 25.79 2.01 1.89
CA ALA A 91 24.90 0.87 1.89
C ALA A 91 23.65 1.12 1.02
N ASP A 92 23.23 0.11 0.25
CA ASP A 92 21.95 0.07 -0.43
C ASP A 92 20.85 -0.47 0.50
N TYR A 93 21.22 -1.50 1.27
CA TYR A 93 20.38 -2.15 2.27
C TYR A 93 21.05 -2.18 3.65
N ALA A 94 20.24 -2.06 4.68
CA ALA A 94 20.68 -2.21 6.06
C ALA A 94 19.93 -3.37 6.73
N LEU A 95 20.66 -4.26 7.41
CA LEU A 95 20.07 -5.12 8.42
C LEU A 95 20.17 -4.41 9.76
N SER A 96 19.05 -4.13 10.41
CA SER A 96 19.02 -3.44 11.69
C SER A 96 18.60 -4.37 12.83
N ILE A 97 19.38 -4.34 13.90
CA ILE A 97 19.10 -5.07 15.14
C ILE A 97 19.63 -4.29 16.33
N THR A 98 19.07 -4.52 17.51
CA THR A 98 19.60 -3.98 18.77
C THR A 98 20.60 -4.93 19.40
N ALA A 99 21.64 -4.40 20.00
CA ALA A 99 22.75 -5.18 20.59
C ALA A 99 22.34 -6.10 21.75
N ASP A 100 21.13 -5.97 22.24
CA ASP A 100 20.53 -6.81 23.27
C ASP A 100 19.84 -8.09 22.72
N CYS A 101 20.15 -8.47 21.48
CA CYS A 101 19.64 -9.66 20.80
C CYS A 101 20.77 -10.69 20.52
N PRO A 102 21.42 -11.28 21.56
CA PRO A 102 22.62 -12.13 21.39
C PRO A 102 22.43 -13.37 20.52
N PHE A 103 21.18 -13.81 20.33
CA PHE A 103 20.85 -14.98 19.51
C PHE A 103 20.33 -14.63 18.11
N SER A 104 20.62 -13.42 17.62
CA SER A 104 20.33 -13.06 16.23
C SER A 104 20.84 -14.11 15.24
N ASP A 105 19.96 -14.58 14.35
CA ASP A 105 20.27 -15.73 13.51
C ASP A 105 20.78 -15.29 12.12
N PRO A 106 22.00 -15.70 11.72
CA PRO A 106 22.61 -15.32 10.45
C PRO A 106 21.87 -15.90 9.24
N VAL A 107 21.25 -17.09 9.37
CA VAL A 107 20.50 -17.71 8.26
C VAL A 107 19.24 -16.89 7.95
N TYR A 108 18.52 -16.41 8.98
CA TYR A 108 17.39 -15.54 8.77
C TYR A 108 17.79 -14.13 8.31
N ALA A 109 18.99 -13.64 8.70
CA ALA A 109 19.53 -12.41 8.14
C ALA A 109 19.70 -12.51 6.61
N GLU A 110 20.24 -13.62 6.10
CA GLU A 110 20.37 -13.86 4.65
C GLU A 110 19.01 -13.99 3.94
N LYS A 111 18.01 -14.63 4.57
CA LYS A 111 16.63 -14.70 4.03
C LYS A 111 16.00 -13.32 3.94
N VAL A 112 16.24 -12.45 4.93
CA VAL A 112 15.76 -11.07 4.93
C VAL A 112 16.38 -10.26 3.79
N ILE A 113 17.69 -10.41 3.52
CA ILE A 113 18.36 -9.77 2.38
C ILE A 113 17.73 -10.25 1.07
N ASN A 114 17.54 -11.56 0.91
CA ASN A 114 16.91 -12.11 -0.29
C ASN A 114 15.48 -11.56 -0.50
N ALA A 115 14.71 -11.41 0.58
CA ALA A 115 13.36 -10.85 0.52
C ALA A 115 13.38 -9.36 0.12
N LEU A 116 14.33 -8.54 0.62
CA LEU A 116 14.50 -7.14 0.18
C LEU A 116 14.74 -7.05 -1.33
N GLU A 117 15.65 -7.87 -1.86
CA GLU A 117 16.01 -7.87 -3.28
C GLU A 117 14.87 -8.35 -4.18
N THR A 118 14.17 -9.41 -3.77
CA THR A 118 13.13 -10.04 -4.62
C THR A 118 11.79 -9.33 -4.56
N THR A 119 11.44 -8.75 -3.40
CA THR A 119 10.14 -8.08 -3.23
C THR A 119 10.21 -6.58 -3.49
N GLY A 120 11.41 -5.98 -3.43
CA GLY A 120 11.58 -4.52 -3.48
C GLY A 120 10.94 -3.80 -2.28
N ALA A 121 10.75 -4.49 -1.15
CA ALA A 121 10.18 -3.92 0.07
C ALA A 121 11.09 -2.83 0.67
N ASP A 122 10.49 -1.86 1.33
CA ASP A 122 11.19 -0.83 2.12
C ASP A 122 11.57 -1.33 3.51
N LEU A 123 10.74 -2.25 4.06
CA LEU A 123 10.99 -2.95 5.32
C LEU A 123 10.63 -4.43 5.18
N VAL A 124 11.53 -5.32 5.62
CA VAL A 124 11.28 -6.76 5.78
C VAL A 124 11.34 -7.12 7.26
N ARG A 125 10.34 -7.87 7.75
CA ARG A 125 10.23 -8.34 9.14
C ARG A 125 10.05 -9.85 9.17
N ALA A 126 10.47 -10.49 10.27
CA ALA A 126 10.30 -11.92 10.49
C ALA A 126 9.62 -12.17 11.85
N LEU A 127 8.39 -11.65 12.02
CA LEU A 127 7.69 -11.53 13.30
C LEU A 127 7.29 -12.86 13.94
N ASP A 128 7.20 -13.94 13.16
CA ASP A 128 6.88 -15.29 13.67
C ASP A 128 8.05 -15.97 14.36
N LEU A 129 9.28 -15.43 14.24
CA LEU A 129 10.46 -15.93 14.94
C LEU A 129 10.42 -15.54 16.43
N PRO A 130 11.22 -16.23 17.29
CA PRO A 130 11.41 -15.81 18.67
C PRO A 130 11.91 -14.36 18.75
N HIS A 131 11.37 -13.61 19.72
CA HIS A 131 11.71 -12.21 19.90
C HIS A 131 13.20 -12.04 20.29
N GLY A 132 13.97 -11.32 19.47
CA GLY A 132 15.43 -11.16 19.64
C GLY A 132 16.28 -12.08 18.76
N VAL A 133 15.66 -12.84 17.84
CA VAL A 133 16.39 -13.74 16.92
C VAL A 133 16.53 -13.12 15.52
N TYR A 134 15.61 -12.27 15.09
CA TYR A 134 15.60 -11.69 13.75
C TYR A 134 16.08 -10.24 13.71
N SER A 135 16.63 -9.85 12.57
CA SER A 135 16.92 -8.48 12.20
C SER A 135 15.86 -7.94 11.26
N TYR A 136 15.65 -6.62 11.29
CA TYR A 136 14.87 -5.91 10.29
C TYR A 136 15.70 -5.69 9.04
N GLY A 137 15.17 -5.99 7.86
CA GLY A 137 15.76 -5.59 6.59
C GLY A 137 15.19 -4.26 6.14
N ILE A 138 16.03 -3.29 5.81
CA ILE A 138 15.60 -1.92 5.50
C ILE A 138 16.31 -1.44 4.24
N LYS A 139 15.56 -0.88 3.31
CA LYS A 139 16.10 -0.14 2.19
C LYS A 139 16.59 1.23 2.67
N VAL A 140 17.84 1.60 2.38
CA VAL A 140 18.46 2.83 2.92
C VAL A 140 17.70 4.09 2.50
N SER A 141 17.19 4.14 1.27
CA SER A 141 16.33 5.25 0.82
C SER A 141 15.06 5.43 1.66
N ALA A 142 14.55 4.36 2.27
CA ALA A 142 13.40 4.44 3.16
C ALA A 142 13.77 5.06 4.53
N LEU A 143 14.97 4.80 5.07
CA LEU A 143 15.47 5.52 6.26
C LEU A 143 15.56 7.03 5.99
N GLN A 144 16.10 7.40 4.84
CA GLN A 144 16.19 8.81 4.41
C GLN A 144 14.82 9.47 4.31
N LYS A 145 13.85 8.74 3.73
CA LYS A 145 12.45 9.22 3.66
C LYS A 145 11.84 9.41 5.05
N ILE A 146 12.13 8.54 6.03
CA ILE A 146 11.64 8.74 7.40
C ILE A 146 12.22 10.03 8.02
N ILE A 147 13.50 10.32 7.83
CA ILE A 147 14.11 11.57 8.30
C ILE A 147 13.42 12.79 7.68
N GLU A 148 13.00 12.68 6.44
CA GLU A 148 12.25 13.74 5.76
C GLU A 148 10.86 13.96 6.35
N ILE A 149 10.13 12.88 6.70
CA ILE A 149 8.72 12.95 7.12
C ILE A 149 8.53 13.15 8.63
N LYS A 150 9.45 12.67 9.47
CA LYS A 150 9.31 12.72 10.94
C LYS A 150 9.43 14.14 11.51
N ASP A 151 8.69 14.41 12.59
CA ASP A 151 8.68 15.69 13.32
C ASP A 151 9.12 15.51 14.79
N GLU A 152 9.94 14.52 15.08
CA GLU A 152 10.47 14.24 16.42
C GLU A 152 11.92 13.77 16.36
N ARG A 153 12.64 13.91 17.48
CA ARG A 153 14.03 13.46 17.65
C ARG A 153 14.10 12.11 18.35
N GLU A 154 13.22 11.84 19.30
CA GLU A 154 13.20 10.55 20.01
C GLU A 154 12.60 9.45 19.13
N THR A 155 13.47 8.65 18.50
CA THR A 155 13.08 7.59 17.58
C THR A 155 13.50 6.19 18.03
N GLU A 156 13.49 5.92 19.36
CA GLU A 156 13.87 4.61 19.92
C GLU A 156 12.97 3.48 19.37
N VAL A 157 11.68 3.76 19.16
CA VAL A 157 10.70 2.83 18.57
C VAL A 157 10.29 3.31 17.18
N TRP A 158 11.14 3.10 16.20
CA TRP A 158 11.01 3.64 14.85
C TRP A 158 10.18 2.77 13.88
N GLY A 159 9.95 1.51 14.18
CA GLY A 159 9.28 0.58 13.24
C GLY A 159 7.90 1.06 12.80
N ARG A 160 7.17 1.83 13.62
CA ARG A 160 5.85 2.39 13.31
C ARG A 160 5.85 3.43 12.21
N TYR A 161 6.96 4.09 11.92
CA TYR A 161 7.05 4.95 10.74
C TYR A 161 6.81 4.17 9.45
N PHE A 162 7.22 2.89 9.40
CA PHE A 162 6.97 2.02 8.26
C PHE A 162 5.55 1.46 8.24
N THR A 163 4.97 1.14 9.40
CA THR A 163 3.70 0.39 9.48
C THR A 163 2.47 1.27 9.61
N ASP A 164 2.61 2.49 10.17
CA ASP A 164 1.46 3.33 10.52
C ASP A 164 1.29 4.52 9.57
N THR A 165 2.10 4.62 8.52
CA THR A 165 2.06 5.77 7.60
C THR A 165 1.58 5.43 6.20
N ASP A 166 1.48 4.16 5.84
CA ASP A 166 1.19 3.64 4.49
C ASP A 166 2.11 4.20 3.38
N LEU A 167 3.24 4.82 3.77
CA LEU A 167 4.22 5.42 2.85
C LEU A 167 5.31 4.45 2.40
N PHE A 168 5.31 3.23 2.97
CA PHE A 168 6.37 2.25 2.77
C PHE A 168 5.80 0.87 2.46
N LYS A 169 6.49 0.14 1.60
CA LYS A 169 6.18 -1.26 1.31
C LYS A 169 6.79 -2.14 2.40
N VAL A 170 5.94 -2.70 3.24
CA VAL A 170 6.34 -3.65 4.30
C VAL A 170 6.10 -5.08 3.84
N TYR A 171 7.06 -5.97 4.09
CA TYR A 171 6.95 -7.38 3.79
C TYR A 171 7.24 -8.22 5.04
N ASP A 172 6.29 -9.04 5.44
CA ASP A 172 6.46 -10.02 6.50
C ASP A 172 6.98 -11.33 5.93
N LEU A 173 8.22 -11.68 6.27
CA LEU A 173 8.90 -12.87 5.78
C LEU A 173 8.21 -14.13 6.34
N PRO A 174 7.67 -15.02 5.51
CA PRO A 174 7.10 -16.27 5.97
C PRO A 174 8.21 -17.19 6.52
N ILE A 175 7.92 -17.84 7.65
CA ILE A 175 8.86 -18.77 8.28
C ILE A 175 8.55 -20.18 7.85
N ASP A 176 9.43 -20.78 7.02
CA ASP A 176 9.21 -22.12 6.43
C ASP A 176 9.23 -23.23 7.45
N ASN A 177 10.16 -23.14 8.44
CA ASN A 177 10.29 -24.16 9.50
C ASN A 177 9.27 -23.93 10.63
N PRO A 178 8.24 -24.80 10.79
CA PRO A 178 7.23 -24.63 11.83
C PRO A 178 7.79 -24.60 13.26
N LYS A 179 8.94 -25.25 13.51
CA LYS A 179 9.59 -25.25 14.84
C LYS A 179 10.16 -23.89 15.21
N HIS A 180 10.49 -23.06 14.22
CA HIS A 180 11.00 -21.72 14.44
C HIS A 180 9.88 -20.69 14.68
N ARG A 181 8.62 -21.02 14.40
CA ARG A 181 7.46 -20.13 14.61
C ARG A 181 7.10 -20.06 16.10
N GLN A 182 7.87 -19.28 16.85
CA GLN A 182 7.70 -19.11 18.29
C GLN A 182 7.74 -17.64 18.72
N PRO A 183 6.83 -16.77 18.23
CA PRO A 183 6.88 -15.32 18.46
C PRO A 183 6.75 -14.92 19.94
N ASN A 184 6.26 -15.83 20.79
CA ASN A 184 6.11 -15.58 22.22
C ASN A 184 7.36 -15.97 23.04
N LEU A 185 8.34 -16.63 22.43
CA LEU A 185 9.59 -16.98 23.09
C LEU A 185 10.51 -15.75 23.11
N ARG A 186 10.97 -15.36 24.31
CA ARG A 186 11.78 -14.17 24.53
C ARG A 186 13.26 -14.51 24.58
N MET A 187 14.03 -13.91 23.68
CA MET A 187 15.49 -14.05 23.55
C MET A 187 16.18 -12.66 23.40
N THR A 188 15.80 -11.68 24.23
CA THR A 188 16.39 -10.34 24.28
C THR A 188 16.83 -10.00 25.70
N LEU A 189 17.88 -9.20 25.86
CA LEU A 189 18.57 -8.89 27.12
C LEU A 189 18.17 -7.51 27.65
N ASP A 190 17.18 -7.44 28.55
CA ASP A 190 16.71 -6.19 29.15
C ASP A 190 16.70 -6.19 30.67
N TYR A 191 16.50 -7.35 31.27
CA TYR A 191 16.33 -7.57 32.70
C TYR A 191 17.39 -8.54 33.24
N PRO A 192 17.65 -8.56 34.56
CA PRO A 192 18.56 -9.55 35.16
C PRO A 192 18.18 -11.00 34.80
N GLU A 193 16.89 -11.32 34.77
CA GLU A 193 16.37 -12.64 34.43
C GLU A 193 16.66 -13.00 32.97
N ASP A 194 16.71 -12.02 32.07
CA ASP A 194 17.15 -12.28 30.70
C ASP A 194 18.62 -12.71 30.67
N LEU A 195 19.48 -12.10 31.51
CA LEU A 195 20.89 -12.51 31.60
C LEU A 195 21.02 -13.93 32.13
N GLU A 196 20.25 -14.29 33.16
CA GLU A 196 20.20 -15.66 33.70
C GLU A 196 19.76 -16.67 32.64
N PHE A 197 18.75 -16.32 31.82
CA PHE A 197 18.32 -17.13 30.67
C PHE A 197 19.47 -17.36 29.68
N PHE A 198 20.20 -16.30 29.29
CA PHE A 198 21.34 -16.44 28.37
C PHE A 198 22.45 -17.27 29.01
N GLN A 199 22.79 -17.04 30.28
CA GLN A 199 23.79 -17.82 30.99
C GLN A 199 23.42 -19.32 31.03
N ALA A 200 22.15 -19.66 31.28
CA ALA A 200 21.69 -21.04 31.28
C ALA A 200 21.83 -21.72 29.91
N VAL A 201 21.50 -21.01 28.82
CA VAL A 201 21.65 -21.54 27.45
C VAL A 201 23.13 -21.70 27.07
N PHE A 202 23.97 -20.67 27.34
CA PHE A 202 25.40 -20.73 27.04
C PHE A 202 26.10 -21.81 27.85
N ALA A 203 25.73 -22.04 29.11
CA ALA A 203 26.33 -23.08 29.94
C ALA A 203 26.17 -24.50 29.35
N GLN A 204 25.12 -24.72 28.54
CA GLN A 204 24.84 -26.02 27.92
C GLN A 204 25.37 -26.13 26.48
N LEU A 205 25.41 -25.03 25.71
CA LEU A 205 25.69 -25.07 24.29
C LEU A 205 27.04 -24.47 23.89
N TYR A 206 27.64 -23.63 24.75
CA TYR A 206 28.88 -22.93 24.41
C TYR A 206 30.06 -23.89 24.27
N GLN A 207 30.78 -23.73 23.18
CA GLN A 207 32.08 -24.33 22.92
C GLN A 207 32.96 -23.26 22.26
N GLU A 208 34.18 -23.11 22.72
CA GLU A 208 35.09 -22.12 22.17
C GLU A 208 35.33 -22.36 20.68
N GLY A 209 35.28 -21.28 19.87
CA GLY A 209 35.42 -21.34 18.41
C GLY A 209 34.21 -21.92 17.66
N ARG A 210 33.09 -22.18 18.32
CA ARG A 210 31.85 -22.68 17.71
C ARG A 210 30.63 -21.84 18.06
N VAL A 211 29.88 -21.44 17.04
CA VAL A 211 28.58 -20.78 17.19
C VAL A 211 27.47 -21.83 17.05
N PHE A 212 26.65 -22.01 18.07
CA PHE A 212 25.51 -22.91 18.04
C PHE A 212 24.32 -22.30 17.28
N SER A 213 23.53 -23.12 16.60
CA SER A 213 22.40 -22.71 15.75
C SER A 213 21.11 -22.42 16.54
N LEU A 214 20.12 -21.79 15.88
CA LEU A 214 18.76 -21.64 16.44
C LEU A 214 18.13 -23.01 16.74
N ASP A 215 18.30 -23.99 15.85
CA ASP A 215 17.81 -25.36 16.08
C ASP A 215 18.36 -25.99 17.36
N GLU A 216 19.64 -25.75 17.69
CA GLU A 216 20.26 -26.26 18.91
C GLU A 216 19.69 -25.57 20.14
N ILE A 217 19.46 -24.25 20.07
CA ILE A 217 18.80 -23.50 21.15
C ILE A 217 17.40 -24.07 21.40
N LEU A 218 16.58 -24.17 20.35
CA LEU A 218 15.20 -24.65 20.48
C LEU A 218 15.15 -26.09 20.99
N LYS A 219 16.02 -26.99 20.52
CA LYS A 219 16.14 -28.37 21.04
C LYS A 219 16.54 -28.42 22.51
N LEU A 220 17.40 -27.49 22.95
CA LEU A 220 17.74 -27.38 24.38
C LEU A 220 16.51 -26.95 25.18
N LEU A 221 15.82 -25.91 24.75
CA LEU A 221 14.63 -25.37 25.43
C LEU A 221 13.47 -26.37 25.47
N ASP A 222 13.31 -27.20 24.44
CA ASP A 222 12.33 -28.31 24.44
C ASP A 222 12.66 -29.38 25.51
N ARG A 223 13.96 -29.65 25.75
CA ARG A 223 14.40 -30.62 26.77
C ARG A 223 14.42 -30.02 28.18
N HIS A 224 14.59 -28.72 28.30
CA HIS A 224 14.77 -27.96 29.52
C HIS A 224 13.78 -26.77 29.56
N PRO A 225 12.46 -27.05 29.65
CA PRO A 225 11.42 -26.02 29.64
C PRO A 225 11.53 -25.06 30.84
N GLU A 226 12.20 -25.45 31.92
CA GLU A 226 12.51 -24.62 33.08
C GLU A 226 13.33 -23.38 32.69
N ILE A 227 14.20 -23.45 31.67
CA ILE A 227 14.99 -22.32 31.18
C ILE A 227 14.08 -21.23 30.60
N VAL A 228 13.01 -21.61 29.86
CA VAL A 228 12.03 -20.67 29.30
C VAL A 228 11.27 -19.92 30.40
N LEU A 229 11.08 -20.54 31.56
CA LEU A 229 10.34 -19.93 32.68
C LEU A 229 11.14 -18.81 33.38
N ILE A 230 12.49 -18.76 33.23
CA ILE A 230 13.36 -17.80 33.90
C ILE A 230 12.90 -16.37 33.58
N ASN A 231 12.70 -16.04 32.28
CA ASN A 231 12.40 -14.67 31.84
C ASN A 231 11.01 -14.48 31.20
N ARG A 232 10.15 -15.51 31.23
CA ARG A 232 8.82 -15.46 30.60
C ARG A 232 7.98 -14.27 31.05
N HIS A 233 8.03 -13.92 32.33
CA HIS A 233 7.25 -12.82 32.91
C HIS A 233 7.72 -11.42 32.43
N CYS A 234 8.98 -11.28 31.99
CA CYS A 234 9.53 -10.05 31.48
C CYS A 234 8.84 -9.58 30.17
N ALA A 235 8.25 -10.51 29.40
CA ALA A 235 7.57 -10.20 28.15
C ALA A 235 6.38 -9.23 28.33
N LEU A 236 5.60 -9.37 29.42
CA LEU A 236 4.47 -8.48 29.71
C LEU A 236 4.92 -7.06 30.07
N ALA A 237 5.99 -6.92 30.83
CA ALA A 237 6.57 -5.62 31.22
C ALA A 237 7.13 -4.89 29.99
N TYR A 238 7.80 -5.62 29.10
CA TYR A 238 8.30 -5.11 27.82
C TYR A 238 7.17 -4.60 26.92
N LYS A 239 6.10 -5.38 26.71
CA LYS A 239 4.95 -5.02 25.87
C LYS A 239 4.26 -3.72 26.33
N LYS A 240 4.05 -3.57 27.65
CA LYS A 240 3.45 -2.35 28.24
C LYS A 240 4.31 -1.11 27.99
N ARG A 241 5.63 -1.24 28.06
CA ARG A 241 6.56 -0.12 27.79
C ARG A 241 6.54 0.25 26.30
N TRP A 242 6.66 -0.73 25.43
CA TRP A 242 6.68 -0.53 23.99
C TRP A 242 5.46 0.25 23.50
N THR A 243 4.26 -0.10 23.97
CA THR A 243 3.01 0.60 23.61
C THR A 243 3.02 2.08 24.01
N ARG A 244 3.68 2.43 25.15
CA ARG A 244 3.76 3.83 25.61
C ARG A 244 4.74 4.69 24.81
N GLN A 245 5.80 4.11 24.27
CA GLN A 245 6.89 4.81 23.59
C GLN A 245 6.77 4.86 22.08
N SER A 246 5.71 4.29 21.52
CA SER A 246 5.62 4.05 20.07
C SER A 246 4.77 5.05 19.28
N ALA A 247 4.37 6.20 19.86
CA ALA A 247 3.66 7.24 19.11
C ALA A 247 4.60 7.93 18.12
N ILE A 248 4.19 8.01 16.85
CA ILE A 248 4.95 8.72 15.81
C ILE A 248 4.39 10.11 15.58
N ARG A 249 5.27 11.06 15.20
CA ARG A 249 4.89 12.42 14.79
C ARG A 249 5.42 12.70 13.40
N LEU A 250 4.52 13.11 12.50
CA LEU A 250 4.84 13.51 11.14
C LEU A 250 4.82 15.03 11.00
N LYS A 251 5.72 15.57 10.16
CA LYS A 251 5.70 16.99 9.81
C LYS A 251 4.33 17.37 9.23
N PRO A 252 3.83 18.61 9.47
CA PRO A 252 2.49 19.01 9.05
C PRO A 252 2.16 18.75 7.59
N ARG A 253 3.12 18.86 6.69
CA ARG A 253 2.92 18.61 5.26
C ARG A 253 2.53 17.15 4.94
N TYR A 254 2.83 16.19 5.83
CA TYR A 254 2.46 14.78 5.67
C TYR A 254 1.24 14.39 6.49
N THR A 255 0.68 15.33 7.27
CA THR A 255 -0.52 15.11 8.08
C THR A 255 -1.74 15.56 7.29
N LEU A 256 -2.73 14.67 7.13
CA LEU A 256 -4.05 14.96 6.58
C LEU A 256 -5.05 14.79 7.71
N ARG A 257 -5.77 15.85 8.07
CA ARG A 257 -6.71 15.86 9.21
C ARG A 257 -8.15 16.02 8.79
N ARG A 258 -8.39 16.93 7.81
CA ARG A 258 -9.74 17.30 7.40
C ARG A 258 -10.00 16.93 5.95
N ALA A 259 -11.10 16.21 5.73
CA ALA A 259 -11.60 15.88 4.41
C ALA A 259 -12.97 16.52 4.17
N ALA A 260 -13.15 17.08 2.98
CA ALA A 260 -14.45 17.50 2.47
C ALA A 260 -15.05 16.41 1.57
N VAL A 261 -16.30 16.03 1.78
CA VAL A 261 -17.00 15.07 0.91
C VAL A 261 -18.21 15.76 0.27
N ILE A 262 -18.19 15.89 -1.06
CA ILE A 262 -19.22 16.56 -1.83
C ILE A 262 -20.12 15.52 -2.49
N GLY A 263 -21.34 15.41 -1.99
CA GLY A 263 -22.28 14.36 -2.40
C GLY A 263 -22.29 13.18 -1.41
N CYS A 264 -23.37 13.07 -0.62
CA CYS A 264 -23.55 12.03 0.41
C CYS A 264 -24.49 10.89 -0.05
N GLY A 265 -24.42 10.50 -1.31
CA GLY A 265 -25.06 9.29 -1.86
C GLY A 265 -24.43 8.01 -1.31
N SER A 266 -24.76 6.85 -1.91
CA SER A 266 -24.19 5.56 -1.48
C SER A 266 -22.66 5.56 -1.50
N ILE A 267 -22.05 6.09 -2.57
CA ILE A 267 -20.59 6.11 -2.72
C ILE A 267 -19.93 7.16 -1.82
N GLY A 268 -20.49 8.35 -1.68
CA GLY A 268 -19.94 9.35 -0.76
C GLY A 268 -19.95 8.89 0.70
N ARG A 269 -21.00 8.16 1.14
CA ARG A 269 -21.04 7.54 2.47
C ARG A 269 -19.98 6.47 2.65
N ARG A 270 -19.73 5.64 1.62
CA ARG A 270 -18.64 4.66 1.61
C ARG A 270 -17.28 5.34 1.79
N HIS A 271 -17.02 6.41 1.05
CA HIS A 271 -15.78 7.19 1.20
C HIS A 271 -15.63 7.80 2.59
N ILE A 272 -16.71 8.30 3.19
CA ILE A 272 -16.67 8.79 4.58
C ILE A 272 -16.21 7.69 5.54
N LEU A 273 -16.81 6.50 5.46
CA LEU A 273 -16.44 5.35 6.31
C LEU A 273 -14.99 4.92 6.08
N ASN A 274 -14.55 4.86 4.83
CA ASN A 274 -13.18 4.52 4.48
C ASN A 274 -12.19 5.57 5.01
N LEU A 275 -12.48 6.86 4.90
CA LEU A 275 -11.67 7.94 5.46
C LEU A 275 -11.57 7.85 6.99
N GLN A 276 -12.66 7.55 7.69
CA GLN A 276 -12.68 7.34 9.15
C GLN A 276 -11.79 6.13 9.52
N GLN A 277 -11.92 5.02 8.80
CA GLN A 277 -11.09 3.83 8.99
C GLN A 277 -9.60 4.12 8.75
N LEU A 278 -9.27 5.00 7.80
CA LEU A 278 -7.90 5.44 7.48
C LEU A 278 -7.38 6.59 8.38
N GLY A 279 -8.12 6.91 9.45
CA GLY A 279 -7.66 7.85 10.49
C GLY A 279 -7.85 9.33 10.16
N ILE A 280 -8.66 9.69 9.17
CA ILE A 280 -9.07 11.08 8.94
C ILE A 280 -10.14 11.43 10.00
N THR A 281 -9.80 12.32 10.91
CA THR A 281 -10.60 12.59 12.12
C THR A 281 -11.66 13.68 11.96
N GLU A 282 -11.48 14.58 11.00
CA GLU A 282 -12.36 15.71 10.77
C GLU A 282 -12.98 15.59 9.36
N ILE A 283 -14.25 15.19 9.29
CA ILE A 283 -14.95 15.08 8.01
C ILE A 283 -16.05 16.14 7.96
N VAL A 284 -16.03 16.93 6.88
CA VAL A 284 -17.08 17.89 6.53
C VAL A 284 -17.75 17.44 5.25
N ALA A 285 -19.06 17.54 5.14
CA ALA A 285 -19.80 17.04 3.99
C ALA A 285 -20.79 18.06 3.42
N LEU A 286 -20.81 18.17 2.09
CA LEU A 286 -21.85 18.92 1.40
C LEU A 286 -23.01 17.98 1.08
N ARG A 287 -24.17 18.29 1.60
CA ARG A 287 -25.39 17.53 1.39
C ARG A 287 -26.48 18.40 0.80
N THR A 288 -26.67 18.31 -0.49
CA THR A 288 -27.81 18.98 -1.14
C THR A 288 -29.11 18.24 -0.81
N ARG A 289 -30.16 18.97 -0.40
CA ARG A 289 -31.46 18.42 0.04
C ARG A 289 -32.31 17.80 -1.08
N LEU A 290 -31.76 17.57 -2.25
CA LEU A 290 -32.43 17.04 -3.42
C LEU A 290 -33.04 15.63 -3.24
N ASN A 291 -32.74 14.93 -2.14
CA ASN A 291 -33.33 13.65 -1.76
C ASN A 291 -33.62 13.61 -0.26
N GLU A 292 -34.81 14.03 0.15
CA GLU A 292 -35.30 14.01 1.55
C GLU A 292 -35.30 12.62 2.22
N ARG A 293 -35.13 11.54 1.46
CA ARG A 293 -35.19 10.16 1.96
C ARG A 293 -33.93 9.65 2.67
N HIS A 294 -32.83 10.41 2.69
CA HIS A 294 -31.62 10.09 3.45
C HIS A 294 -31.44 11.09 4.60
N SER A 295 -32.47 11.26 5.41
CA SER A 295 -32.55 12.26 6.47
C SER A 295 -31.66 11.99 7.69
N ALA A 296 -31.09 10.78 7.85
CA ALA A 296 -30.19 10.49 8.95
C ALA A 296 -28.83 11.20 8.74
N SER A 297 -28.40 11.98 9.72
CA SER A 297 -27.04 12.52 9.80
C SER A 297 -26.02 11.39 9.78
N ILE A 298 -24.83 11.69 9.29
CA ILE A 298 -23.72 10.74 9.31
C ILE A 298 -22.96 11.00 10.62
N ASP A 299 -22.78 9.97 11.42
CA ASP A 299 -22.09 10.09 12.72
C ASP A 299 -20.65 10.59 12.55
N GLY A 300 -20.27 11.57 13.38
CA GLY A 300 -18.95 12.18 13.33
C GLY A 300 -18.69 13.11 12.14
N VAL A 301 -19.72 13.49 11.35
CA VAL A 301 -19.58 14.36 10.17
C VAL A 301 -20.31 15.69 10.38
N LEU A 302 -19.63 16.81 10.10
CA LEU A 302 -20.23 18.13 10.07
C LEU A 302 -20.83 18.39 8.68
N GLU A 303 -22.15 18.50 8.59
CA GLU A 303 -22.88 18.66 7.32
C GLU A 303 -23.12 20.14 6.98
N PHE A 304 -22.97 20.47 5.69
CA PHE A 304 -23.25 21.76 5.09
C PHE A 304 -24.25 21.61 3.95
N ASP A 305 -25.00 22.66 3.65
CA ASP A 305 -25.92 22.76 2.49
C ASP A 305 -25.41 23.72 1.40
N ASP A 306 -24.31 24.43 1.68
CA ASP A 306 -23.60 25.33 0.77
C ASP A 306 -22.11 24.97 0.73
N LEU A 307 -21.50 25.06 -0.45
CA LEU A 307 -20.10 24.73 -0.67
C LEU A 307 -19.15 25.78 -0.08
N ARG A 308 -19.55 27.05 -0.07
CA ARG A 308 -18.67 28.12 0.40
C ARG A 308 -18.32 28.02 1.89
N PRO A 309 -19.26 27.85 2.84
CA PRO A 309 -18.95 27.63 4.24
C PRO A 309 -18.13 26.36 4.48
N LEU A 310 -18.33 25.32 3.65
CA LEU A 310 -17.54 24.09 3.72
C LEU A 310 -16.08 24.38 3.34
N ILE A 311 -15.83 25.12 2.24
CA ILE A 311 -14.48 25.53 1.81
C ILE A 311 -13.78 26.37 2.90
N ASP A 312 -14.51 27.24 3.60
CA ASP A 312 -13.98 28.08 4.67
C ASP A 312 -13.46 27.26 5.86
N THR A 313 -13.84 25.98 5.99
CA THR A 313 -13.25 25.05 6.98
C THR A 313 -11.80 24.66 6.66
N ARG A 314 -11.29 24.98 5.46
CA ARG A 314 -9.94 24.68 4.96
C ARG A 314 -9.62 23.18 4.99
N PRO A 315 -10.33 22.34 4.24
CA PRO A 315 -10.03 20.92 4.17
C PRO A 315 -8.66 20.68 3.52
N ASP A 316 -7.94 19.66 3.98
CA ASP A 316 -6.69 19.22 3.34
C ASP A 316 -6.95 18.57 1.98
N ILE A 317 -8.05 17.81 1.90
CA ILE A 317 -8.46 17.05 0.72
C ILE A 317 -9.97 17.19 0.49
N ALA A 318 -10.39 16.93 -0.76
CA ALA A 318 -11.79 16.82 -1.11
C ALA A 318 -12.10 15.54 -1.88
N ILE A 319 -13.29 14.97 -1.63
CA ILE A 319 -13.86 13.83 -2.36
C ILE A 319 -15.08 14.36 -3.12
N VAL A 320 -15.02 14.34 -4.45
CA VAL A 320 -16.10 14.78 -5.33
C VAL A 320 -16.90 13.56 -5.78
N SER A 321 -18.10 13.39 -5.23
CA SER A 321 -19.00 12.24 -5.45
C SER A 321 -20.46 12.68 -5.68
N ASN A 322 -20.66 13.91 -6.14
CA ASN A 322 -21.92 14.45 -6.63
C ASN A 322 -22.19 13.96 -8.08
N PRO A 323 -23.32 14.29 -8.72
CA PRO A 323 -23.58 13.90 -10.10
C PRO A 323 -22.50 14.35 -11.09
N THR A 324 -22.18 13.51 -12.07
CA THR A 324 -21.07 13.66 -13.03
C THR A 324 -21.04 15.02 -13.73
N SER A 325 -22.20 15.55 -14.14
CA SER A 325 -22.31 16.85 -14.80
C SER A 325 -21.88 18.04 -13.92
N LEU A 326 -21.78 17.85 -12.59
CA LEU A 326 -21.38 18.88 -11.63
C LEU A 326 -19.91 18.77 -11.21
N HIS A 327 -19.17 17.74 -11.66
CA HIS A 327 -17.79 17.50 -11.22
C HIS A 327 -16.89 18.69 -11.49
N LEU A 328 -16.84 19.19 -12.75
CA LEU A 328 -15.91 20.26 -13.14
C LEU A 328 -16.15 21.55 -12.39
N GLU A 329 -17.41 21.97 -12.21
CA GLU A 329 -17.76 23.16 -11.45
C GLU A 329 -17.30 23.03 -9.99
N THR A 330 -17.69 21.93 -9.36
CA THR A 330 -17.32 21.61 -7.96
C THR A 330 -15.80 21.58 -7.74
N ILE A 331 -15.07 20.91 -8.66
CA ILE A 331 -13.63 20.83 -8.58
C ILE A 331 -12.98 22.23 -8.66
N ASN A 332 -13.40 23.05 -9.62
CA ASN A 332 -12.85 24.39 -9.81
C ASN A 332 -13.04 25.28 -8.57
N GLU A 333 -14.15 25.14 -7.85
CA GLU A 333 -14.35 25.88 -6.60
C GLU A 333 -13.47 25.38 -5.44
N LEU A 334 -13.19 24.07 -5.40
CA LEU A 334 -12.39 23.44 -4.35
C LEU A 334 -10.87 23.62 -4.54
N LEU A 335 -10.39 23.72 -5.80
CA LEU A 335 -8.95 23.78 -6.13
C LEU A 335 -8.13 24.78 -5.31
N PRO A 336 -8.64 26.00 -4.99
CA PRO A 336 -7.87 26.98 -4.20
C PRO A 336 -7.65 26.58 -2.73
N ALA A 337 -8.44 25.63 -2.21
CA ALA A 337 -8.51 25.34 -0.79
C ALA A 337 -7.89 24.01 -0.37
N VAL A 338 -7.61 23.10 -1.33
CA VAL A 338 -7.20 21.73 -1.04
C VAL A 338 -5.82 21.40 -1.60
N ARG A 339 -5.19 20.39 -1.01
CA ARG A 339 -3.92 19.81 -1.46
C ARG A 339 -4.13 18.62 -2.40
N GLY A 340 -5.27 17.96 -2.29
CA GLY A 340 -5.65 16.82 -3.10
C GLY A 340 -7.16 16.73 -3.33
N ILE A 341 -7.52 16.23 -4.50
CA ILE A 341 -8.91 15.98 -4.91
C ILE A 341 -9.05 14.55 -5.40
N PHE A 342 -9.91 13.78 -4.75
CA PHE A 342 -10.41 12.51 -5.24
C PHE A 342 -11.72 12.77 -6.00
N ILE A 343 -11.83 12.29 -7.21
CA ILE A 343 -12.98 12.52 -8.10
C ILE A 343 -13.59 11.16 -8.40
N GLU A 344 -14.90 10.99 -8.13
CA GLU A 344 -15.59 9.81 -8.61
C GLU A 344 -15.61 9.77 -10.14
N LYS A 345 -15.54 8.54 -10.67
CA LYS A 345 -15.62 8.32 -12.12
C LYS A 345 -17.04 8.59 -12.67
N PRO A 346 -17.13 9.06 -13.91
CA PRO A 346 -16.07 9.57 -14.76
C PRO A 346 -15.59 10.96 -14.32
N LEU A 347 -14.46 11.41 -14.85
CA LEU A 347 -13.91 12.74 -14.57
C LEU A 347 -14.94 13.86 -14.82
N SER A 348 -15.71 13.74 -15.91
CA SER A 348 -16.79 14.64 -16.34
C SER A 348 -17.71 13.91 -17.31
N ASP A 349 -18.81 14.53 -17.69
CA ASP A 349 -19.71 14.08 -18.75
C ASP A 349 -19.35 14.61 -20.15
N SER A 350 -18.39 15.53 -20.22
CA SER A 350 -17.88 16.11 -21.47
C SER A 350 -16.42 16.51 -21.36
N LEU A 351 -15.76 16.77 -22.50
CA LEU A 351 -14.39 17.29 -22.54
C LEU A 351 -14.31 18.81 -22.39
N VAL A 352 -15.45 19.52 -22.40
CA VAL A 352 -15.49 20.98 -22.26
C VAL A 352 -14.99 21.37 -20.88
N GLY A 353 -13.92 22.19 -20.85
CA GLY A 353 -13.28 22.64 -19.61
C GLY A 353 -12.25 21.69 -19.03
N VAL A 354 -12.16 20.42 -19.49
CA VAL A 354 -11.17 19.44 -18.99
C VAL A 354 -9.73 19.92 -19.23
N PRO A 355 -9.33 20.41 -20.43
CA PRO A 355 -7.95 20.92 -20.64
C PRO A 355 -7.60 22.07 -19.68
N GLU A 356 -8.55 22.96 -19.35
CA GLU A 356 -8.31 24.03 -18.37
C GLU A 356 -8.15 23.47 -16.96
N LEU A 357 -9.00 22.53 -16.55
CA LEU A 357 -8.87 21.85 -15.27
C LEU A 357 -7.48 21.22 -15.10
N LEU A 358 -7.01 20.48 -16.11
CA LEU A 358 -5.69 19.81 -16.08
C LEU A 358 -4.56 20.84 -15.88
N ARG A 359 -4.61 21.97 -16.59
CA ARG A 359 -3.65 23.07 -16.41
C ARG A 359 -3.70 23.69 -15.01
N GLN A 360 -4.89 23.85 -14.42
CA GLN A 360 -5.06 24.39 -13.07
C GLN A 360 -4.53 23.43 -11.99
N LEU A 361 -4.77 22.13 -12.13
CA LEU A 361 -4.25 21.10 -11.23
C LEU A 361 -2.71 21.15 -11.19
N GLU A 362 -2.07 21.21 -12.36
CA GLU A 362 -0.61 21.28 -12.47
C GLU A 362 -0.06 22.58 -11.90
N LYS A 363 -0.61 23.74 -12.32
CA LYS A 363 -0.18 25.07 -11.86
C LYS A 363 -0.27 25.21 -10.34
N ARG A 364 -1.31 24.69 -9.72
CA ARG A 364 -1.54 24.76 -8.27
C ARG A 364 -0.87 23.63 -7.50
N ARG A 365 -0.31 22.63 -8.20
CA ARG A 365 0.27 21.42 -7.64
C ARG A 365 -0.72 20.66 -6.75
N VAL A 366 -2.00 20.64 -7.14
CA VAL A 366 -3.03 19.84 -6.47
C VAL A 366 -2.96 18.41 -7.00
N VAL A 367 -2.89 17.44 -6.11
CA VAL A 367 -2.92 16.02 -6.46
C VAL A 367 -4.34 15.63 -6.83
N SER A 368 -4.58 15.22 -8.06
CA SER A 368 -5.87 14.69 -8.51
C SER A 368 -5.83 13.17 -8.54
N PHE A 369 -6.92 12.52 -8.19
CA PHE A 369 -7.08 11.08 -8.27
C PHE A 369 -8.50 10.78 -8.76
N VAL A 370 -8.66 9.89 -9.74
CA VAL A 370 -9.99 9.49 -10.23
C VAL A 370 -10.28 8.04 -9.85
N GLY A 371 -11.45 7.81 -9.25
CA GLY A 371 -11.83 6.55 -8.61
C GLY A 371 -12.15 5.42 -9.59
N TYR A 372 -11.15 4.85 -10.20
CA TYR A 372 -11.27 3.63 -11.00
C TYR A 372 -10.88 2.41 -10.15
N ASN A 373 -11.76 2.02 -9.22
CA ASN A 373 -11.52 1.00 -8.22
C ASN A 373 -11.13 -0.38 -8.79
N LEU A 374 -11.50 -0.71 -10.04
CA LEU A 374 -11.15 -1.99 -10.66
C LEU A 374 -9.64 -2.22 -10.75
N GLN A 375 -8.82 -1.18 -10.90
CA GLN A 375 -7.36 -1.30 -10.89
C GLN A 375 -6.83 -1.88 -9.57
N PHE A 376 -7.58 -1.71 -8.49
CA PHE A 376 -7.25 -2.19 -7.16
C PHE A 376 -7.86 -3.56 -6.84
N HIS A 377 -8.66 -4.10 -7.74
CA HIS A 377 -9.27 -5.42 -7.58
C HIS A 377 -8.18 -6.51 -7.60
N PRO A 378 -8.14 -7.45 -6.63
CA PRO A 378 -7.11 -8.49 -6.57
C PRO A 378 -7.02 -9.34 -7.85
N ALA A 379 -8.13 -9.63 -8.51
CA ALA A 379 -8.15 -10.32 -9.80
C ALA A 379 -7.33 -9.58 -10.88
N ILE A 380 -7.48 -8.24 -10.99
CA ILE A 380 -6.76 -7.43 -11.98
C ILE A 380 -5.26 -7.40 -11.66
N ARG A 381 -4.90 -7.29 -10.37
CA ARG A 381 -3.49 -7.41 -9.93
C ARG A 381 -2.91 -8.78 -10.26
N ALA A 382 -3.68 -9.86 -10.05
CA ALA A 382 -3.23 -11.22 -10.40
C ALA A 382 -2.98 -11.37 -11.91
N ILE A 383 -3.79 -10.74 -12.77
CA ILE A 383 -3.59 -10.69 -14.23
C ILE A 383 -2.26 -10.00 -14.57
N GLN A 384 -2.03 -8.79 -14.01
CA GLN A 384 -0.82 -8.01 -14.26
C GLN A 384 0.44 -8.74 -13.77
N ASP A 385 0.39 -9.33 -12.58
CA ASP A 385 1.48 -10.11 -11.99
C ASP A 385 1.80 -11.36 -12.82
N PHE A 386 0.78 -12.08 -13.30
CA PHE A 386 0.95 -13.27 -14.11
C PHE A 386 1.55 -12.91 -15.47
N ALA A 387 1.01 -11.90 -16.15
CA ALA A 387 1.52 -11.47 -17.45
C ALA A 387 3.00 -11.04 -17.36
N GLY A 388 3.39 -10.36 -16.27
CA GLY A 388 4.77 -9.93 -16.05
C GLY A 388 5.75 -11.10 -15.76
N ARG A 389 5.31 -12.14 -15.03
CA ARG A 389 6.16 -13.29 -14.65
C ARG A 389 6.33 -14.32 -15.77
N GLU A 390 5.24 -14.63 -16.46
CA GLU A 390 5.19 -15.74 -17.42
C GLU A 390 5.66 -15.36 -18.83
N SER A 391 6.11 -14.11 -19.03
CA SER A 391 6.59 -13.64 -20.34
C SER A 391 5.62 -13.95 -21.47
N LEU A 392 4.33 -13.65 -21.27
CA LEU A 392 3.27 -13.90 -22.26
C LEU A 392 3.47 -13.09 -23.56
N GLY A 393 4.39 -12.15 -23.58
CA GLY A 393 4.57 -11.19 -24.65
C GLY A 393 3.56 -10.05 -24.57
N ASP A 394 3.47 -9.28 -25.64
CA ASP A 394 2.58 -8.12 -25.67
C ASP A 394 1.10 -8.56 -25.74
N PRO A 395 0.18 -7.81 -25.10
CA PRO A 395 -1.25 -8.02 -25.26
C PRO A 395 -1.68 -7.63 -26.69
N ILE A 396 -2.51 -8.47 -27.31
CA ILE A 396 -2.97 -8.31 -28.70
C ILE A 396 -4.42 -7.87 -28.75
N LEU A 397 -5.27 -8.52 -27.92
CA LEU A 397 -6.72 -8.34 -27.95
C LEU A 397 -7.30 -8.47 -26.54
N LEU A 398 -8.18 -7.53 -26.18
CA LEU A 398 -9.08 -7.65 -25.04
C LEU A 398 -10.53 -7.73 -25.54
N GLN A 399 -11.28 -8.73 -25.08
CA GLN A 399 -12.72 -8.80 -25.24
C GLN A 399 -13.33 -8.79 -23.84
N CYS A 400 -14.11 -7.76 -23.49
CA CYS A 400 -14.73 -7.67 -22.18
C CYS A 400 -16.15 -7.17 -22.26
N GLN A 401 -16.92 -7.55 -21.24
CA GLN A 401 -18.31 -7.12 -21.11
C GLN A 401 -18.70 -6.89 -19.66
N VAL A 402 -19.57 -5.90 -19.46
CA VAL A 402 -20.31 -5.71 -18.22
C VAL A 402 -21.76 -5.39 -18.53
N GLY A 403 -22.66 -6.10 -17.90
CA GLY A 403 -24.09 -5.88 -18.03
C GLY A 403 -24.83 -6.29 -16.76
N GLN A 404 -25.80 -5.47 -16.39
CA GLN A 404 -26.72 -5.77 -15.30
C GLN A 404 -28.03 -5.03 -15.50
N TRP A 405 -29.15 -5.71 -15.24
CA TRP A 405 -30.44 -5.07 -15.31
C TRP A 405 -30.54 -3.88 -14.35
N ILE A 406 -30.93 -2.73 -14.89
CA ILE A 406 -30.84 -1.42 -14.20
C ILE A 406 -31.59 -1.35 -12.87
N GLU A 407 -32.75 -2.04 -12.75
CA GLU A 407 -33.53 -2.07 -11.49
C GLU A 407 -32.82 -2.83 -10.38
N ASP A 408 -31.92 -3.76 -10.75
CA ASP A 408 -31.15 -4.58 -9.80
C ASP A 408 -29.97 -3.81 -9.19
N TRP A 409 -29.60 -2.64 -9.72
CA TRP A 409 -28.55 -1.79 -9.17
C TRP A 409 -28.92 -1.22 -7.79
N HIS A 410 -30.21 -0.86 -7.64
CA HIS A 410 -30.74 -0.35 -6.37
C HIS A 410 -32.17 -0.85 -6.18
N PRO A 411 -32.38 -2.08 -5.70
CA PRO A 411 -33.70 -2.67 -5.51
C PRO A 411 -34.62 -1.78 -4.69
N GLY A 412 -35.86 -1.61 -5.16
CA GLY A 412 -36.88 -0.80 -4.49
C GLY A 412 -36.77 0.72 -4.73
N ARG A 413 -35.89 1.19 -5.61
CA ARG A 413 -35.83 2.58 -6.07
C ARG A 413 -36.29 2.71 -7.51
N ASP A 414 -36.95 3.79 -7.84
CA ASP A 414 -37.22 4.13 -9.24
C ASP A 414 -35.93 4.57 -9.91
N TYR A 415 -35.36 3.71 -10.76
CA TYR A 415 -34.10 3.96 -11.47
C TYR A 415 -34.16 5.21 -12.35
N ARG A 416 -35.35 5.63 -12.85
CA ARG A 416 -35.51 6.83 -13.69
C ARG A 416 -35.10 8.13 -12.98
N GLN A 417 -35.13 8.13 -11.64
CA GLN A 417 -34.75 9.27 -10.83
C GLN A 417 -33.26 9.27 -10.48
N ALA A 418 -32.56 8.18 -10.77
CA ALA A 418 -31.13 8.06 -10.47
C ALA A 418 -30.29 8.81 -11.51
N TYR A 419 -29.11 9.33 -11.09
CA TYR A 419 -28.23 10.11 -11.96
C TYR A 419 -27.83 9.33 -13.22
N TYR A 420 -27.59 8.03 -13.10
CA TYR A 420 -27.16 7.19 -14.22
C TYR A 420 -28.24 6.98 -15.30
N ALA A 421 -29.48 7.27 -15.01
CA ALA A 421 -30.59 7.21 -15.96
C ALA A 421 -30.97 8.60 -16.53
N ARG A 422 -30.33 9.68 -16.09
CA ARG A 422 -30.66 11.06 -16.43
C ARG A 422 -29.55 11.72 -17.21
N LYS A 423 -29.87 12.20 -18.42
CA LYS A 423 -28.95 12.88 -19.32
C LYS A 423 -28.38 14.18 -18.73
N ASP A 424 -29.24 14.96 -18.06
CA ASP A 424 -28.85 16.25 -17.42
C ASP A 424 -27.92 16.08 -16.22
N LEU A 425 -27.76 14.85 -15.70
CA LEU A 425 -26.84 14.52 -14.62
C LEU A 425 -25.59 13.76 -15.10
N GLY A 426 -25.39 13.64 -16.41
CA GLY A 426 -24.25 12.90 -16.98
C GLY A 426 -24.43 11.39 -16.92
N GLY A 427 -25.71 10.90 -17.04
CA GLY A 427 -26.02 9.47 -17.05
C GLY A 427 -25.75 8.81 -18.40
N GLY A 428 -26.05 7.51 -18.45
CA GLY A 428 -25.83 6.63 -19.60
C GLY A 428 -24.90 5.48 -19.28
N VAL A 429 -25.01 4.38 -20.01
CA VAL A 429 -24.23 3.17 -19.77
C VAL A 429 -22.74 3.41 -19.99
N SER A 430 -22.37 4.16 -21.04
CA SER A 430 -20.99 4.41 -21.41
C SER A 430 -20.23 5.19 -20.33
N LEU A 431 -20.85 6.22 -19.73
CA LEU A 431 -20.26 6.99 -18.63
C LEU A 431 -20.34 6.25 -17.28
N SER A 432 -21.46 5.56 -17.02
CA SER A 432 -21.65 4.84 -15.76
C SER A 432 -20.72 3.62 -15.62
N LEU A 433 -20.49 2.90 -16.71
CA LEU A 433 -19.65 1.69 -16.78
C LEU A 433 -18.28 1.95 -17.46
N ILE A 434 -17.79 3.18 -17.41
CA ILE A 434 -16.50 3.59 -18.02
C ILE A 434 -15.29 2.81 -17.50
N HIS A 435 -15.43 2.08 -16.41
CA HIS A 435 -14.36 1.25 -15.83
C HIS A 435 -13.73 0.29 -16.84
N GLU A 436 -14.52 -0.33 -17.72
CA GLU A 436 -14.07 -1.28 -18.72
C GLU A 436 -13.24 -0.60 -19.82
N ILE A 437 -13.65 0.61 -20.22
CA ILE A 437 -12.85 1.44 -21.17
C ILE A 437 -11.50 1.81 -20.54
N HIS A 438 -11.53 2.22 -19.27
CA HIS A 438 -10.30 2.55 -18.54
C HIS A 438 -9.40 1.31 -18.35
N LEU A 439 -9.98 0.17 -17.97
CA LEU A 439 -9.26 -1.11 -17.83
C LEU A 439 -8.61 -1.55 -19.15
N ALA A 440 -9.31 -1.38 -20.27
CA ALA A 440 -8.76 -1.67 -21.59
C ALA A 440 -7.51 -0.83 -21.88
N GLN A 441 -7.53 0.47 -21.55
CA GLN A 441 -6.37 1.35 -21.74
C GLN A 441 -5.21 1.02 -20.77
N GLU A 442 -5.51 0.61 -19.54
CA GLU A 442 -4.50 0.16 -18.58
C GLU A 442 -3.78 -1.12 -19.03
N LEU A 443 -4.51 -2.05 -19.61
CA LEU A 443 -3.98 -3.35 -20.01
C LEU A 443 -3.32 -3.33 -21.41
N LEU A 444 -3.86 -2.53 -22.35
CA LEU A 444 -3.42 -2.51 -23.75
C LEU A 444 -2.74 -1.21 -24.17
N GLY A 445 -2.71 -0.20 -23.31
CA GLY A 445 -2.15 1.13 -23.63
C GLY A 445 -3.19 2.14 -24.13
N PRO A 446 -2.79 3.38 -24.41
CA PRO A 446 -3.70 4.46 -24.80
C PRO A 446 -4.47 4.16 -26.09
N ALA A 447 -5.73 4.58 -26.14
CA ALA A 447 -6.58 4.48 -27.32
C ALA A 447 -6.11 5.47 -28.42
N SER A 448 -6.14 5.04 -29.69
CA SER A 448 -5.88 5.88 -30.87
C SER A 448 -7.15 6.19 -31.63
N THR A 449 -7.97 5.17 -31.91
CA THR A 449 -9.18 5.28 -32.74
C THR A 449 -10.29 4.45 -32.13
N VAL A 450 -11.52 4.90 -32.23
CA VAL A 450 -12.70 4.16 -31.73
C VAL A 450 -13.81 4.08 -32.78
N PHE A 451 -14.42 2.89 -32.89
CA PHE A 451 -15.70 2.69 -33.53
C PHE A 451 -16.72 2.26 -32.47
N CYS A 452 -17.88 2.90 -32.44
CA CYS A 452 -18.92 2.64 -31.46
C CYS A 452 -20.29 2.51 -32.07
N VAL A 453 -21.11 1.62 -31.49
CA VAL A 453 -22.52 1.47 -31.81
C VAL A 453 -23.33 1.62 -30.51
N LEU A 454 -24.36 2.46 -30.53
CA LEU A 454 -25.26 2.74 -29.40
C LEU A 454 -26.70 2.30 -29.75
N PRO A 455 -27.02 1.00 -29.65
CA PRO A 455 -28.36 0.52 -29.91
C PRO A 455 -29.32 1.05 -28.86
N ARG A 456 -30.49 1.48 -29.27
CA ARG A 456 -31.57 1.89 -28.33
C ARG A 456 -32.39 0.68 -27.92
N SER A 457 -32.45 0.41 -26.62
CA SER A 457 -33.40 -0.58 -26.09
C SER A 457 -34.83 -0.06 -26.13
N ARG A 458 -35.73 -0.88 -26.65
CA ARG A 458 -37.18 -0.64 -26.54
C ARG A 458 -37.78 -1.06 -25.19
N LYS A 459 -36.94 -1.67 -24.32
CA LYS A 459 -37.34 -2.15 -22.98
C LYS A 459 -37.25 -1.08 -21.91
N LEU A 460 -36.30 -0.15 -22.07
CA LEU A 460 -36.07 0.96 -21.16
C LEU A 460 -36.42 2.26 -21.88
N ASP A 461 -37.36 3.03 -21.31
CA ASP A 461 -37.72 4.35 -21.81
C ASP A 461 -36.83 5.40 -21.16
N LEU A 462 -35.60 5.52 -21.68
CA LEU A 462 -34.56 6.43 -21.19
C LEU A 462 -33.97 7.26 -22.35
N GLU A 463 -33.61 8.51 -22.05
CA GLU A 463 -32.98 9.41 -23.01
C GLU A 463 -31.46 9.14 -23.16
N VAL A 464 -30.86 8.38 -22.23
CA VAL A 464 -29.45 8.02 -22.22
C VAL A 464 -29.20 6.72 -22.99
N ASP A 465 -27.94 6.47 -23.33
CA ASP A 465 -27.49 5.20 -23.89
C ASP A 465 -27.67 4.06 -22.86
N THR A 466 -28.21 2.94 -23.31
CA THR A 466 -28.52 1.77 -22.46
C THR A 466 -27.76 0.53 -22.89
N ILE A 467 -27.18 0.56 -24.08
CA ILE A 467 -26.26 -0.44 -24.66
C ILE A 467 -25.17 0.33 -25.38
N ALA A 468 -23.93 -0.10 -25.25
CA ALA A 468 -22.82 0.44 -26.00
C ALA A 468 -21.81 -0.66 -26.36
N ASP A 469 -21.45 -0.71 -27.64
CA ASP A 469 -20.42 -1.60 -28.15
C ASP A 469 -19.26 -0.76 -28.71
N PHE A 470 -18.08 -0.85 -28.08
CA PHE A 470 -16.89 -0.14 -28.48
C PHE A 470 -15.89 -1.13 -29.11
N THR A 471 -15.34 -0.78 -30.26
CA THR A 471 -14.10 -1.36 -30.80
C THR A 471 -13.03 -0.27 -30.79
N ILE A 472 -11.98 -0.47 -30.02
CA ILE A 472 -10.93 0.51 -29.76
C ILE A 472 -9.62 -0.01 -30.31
N GLU A 473 -8.95 0.73 -31.18
CA GLU A 473 -7.57 0.51 -31.57
C GLU A 473 -6.65 1.29 -30.63
N HIS A 474 -5.61 0.63 -30.13
CA HIS A 474 -4.62 1.22 -29.24
C HIS A 474 -3.36 1.67 -29.99
N LEU A 475 -2.60 2.63 -29.43
CA LEU A 475 -1.40 3.19 -30.09
C LEU A 475 -0.32 2.14 -30.42
N ASN A 476 -0.29 1.01 -29.73
CA ASN A 476 0.62 -0.12 -29.96
C ASN A 476 0.08 -1.13 -30.98
N GLY A 477 -1.09 -0.90 -31.57
CA GLY A 477 -1.74 -1.78 -32.53
C GLY A 477 -2.61 -2.89 -31.90
N ALA A 478 -2.69 -2.98 -30.57
CA ALA A 478 -3.63 -3.86 -29.91
C ALA A 478 -5.08 -3.38 -30.10
N VAL A 479 -6.05 -4.27 -29.94
CA VAL A 479 -7.48 -3.97 -30.10
C VAL A 479 -8.25 -4.35 -28.86
N SER A 480 -9.22 -3.53 -28.44
CA SER A 480 -10.20 -3.93 -27.43
C SER A 480 -11.63 -3.87 -27.96
N GLN A 481 -12.43 -4.83 -27.54
CA GLN A 481 -13.88 -4.92 -27.78
C GLN A 481 -14.58 -4.87 -26.42
N VAL A 482 -15.35 -3.81 -26.17
CA VAL A 482 -15.98 -3.55 -24.88
C VAL A 482 -17.48 -3.46 -25.08
N HIS A 483 -18.23 -4.38 -24.45
CA HIS A 483 -19.69 -4.35 -24.42
C HIS A 483 -20.20 -3.89 -23.07
N LEU A 484 -21.11 -2.91 -23.07
CA LEU A 484 -21.72 -2.33 -21.88
C LEU A 484 -23.25 -2.34 -22.02
N ASP A 485 -24.00 -2.84 -21.02
CA ASP A 485 -25.45 -2.79 -21.06
C ASP A 485 -26.14 -2.67 -19.68
N LEU A 486 -27.37 -2.14 -19.70
CA LEU A 486 -28.26 -2.02 -18.55
C LEU A 486 -29.40 -3.06 -18.57
N LEU A 487 -29.25 -4.14 -19.31
CA LEU A 487 -30.35 -5.06 -19.65
C LEU A 487 -30.15 -6.49 -19.19
N GLN A 488 -28.92 -6.87 -18.80
CA GLN A 488 -28.53 -8.26 -18.62
C GLN A 488 -28.97 -8.85 -17.27
N ARG A 489 -29.56 -10.05 -17.31
CA ARG A 489 -29.83 -10.92 -16.16
C ARG A 489 -29.42 -12.36 -16.50
N PRO A 490 -28.62 -13.06 -15.67
CA PRO A 490 -27.92 -12.53 -14.48
C PRO A 490 -26.87 -11.50 -14.86
N ALA A 491 -26.43 -10.70 -13.88
CA ALA A 491 -25.32 -9.77 -14.05
C ALA A 491 -24.05 -10.50 -14.51
N GLN A 492 -23.26 -9.85 -15.37
CA GLN A 492 -21.97 -10.35 -15.83
C GLN A 492 -20.93 -9.23 -15.80
N ARG A 493 -19.70 -9.58 -15.45
CA ARG A 493 -18.54 -8.71 -15.55
C ARG A 493 -17.31 -9.58 -15.78
N ARG A 494 -16.91 -9.74 -17.05
CA ARG A 494 -15.86 -10.68 -17.44
C ARG A 494 -15.13 -10.24 -18.70
N GLY A 495 -13.97 -10.86 -18.95
CA GLY A 495 -13.24 -10.64 -20.21
C GLY A 495 -12.12 -11.63 -20.42
N VAL A 496 -11.62 -11.65 -21.67
CA VAL A 496 -10.47 -12.44 -22.10
C VAL A 496 -9.42 -11.52 -22.71
N ILE A 497 -8.18 -11.66 -22.25
CA ILE A 497 -7.03 -10.96 -22.81
C ILE A 497 -6.18 -12.00 -23.56
N SER A 498 -5.97 -11.79 -24.85
CA SER A 498 -5.08 -12.58 -25.67
C SER A 498 -3.71 -11.91 -25.79
N PHE A 499 -2.67 -12.66 -25.51
CA PHE A 499 -1.27 -12.27 -25.63
C PHE A 499 -0.59 -13.05 -26.76
N GLU A 500 0.62 -12.68 -27.14
CA GLU A 500 1.41 -13.39 -28.16
C GLU A 500 1.60 -14.89 -27.84
N ARG A 501 1.74 -15.25 -26.54
CA ARG A 501 2.08 -16.59 -26.08
C ARG A 501 1.10 -17.19 -25.09
N GLY A 502 -0.15 -16.73 -25.08
CA GLY A 502 -1.18 -17.26 -24.19
C GLY A 502 -2.40 -16.36 -24.07
N TRP A 503 -3.23 -16.66 -23.10
CA TRP A 503 -4.41 -15.85 -22.77
C TRP A 503 -4.72 -15.90 -21.28
N VAL A 504 -5.47 -14.89 -20.82
CA VAL A 504 -6.02 -14.80 -19.48
C VAL A 504 -7.52 -14.52 -19.57
N ASP A 505 -8.33 -15.31 -18.87
CA ASP A 505 -9.78 -15.16 -18.75
C ASP A 505 -10.11 -14.75 -17.29
N TYR A 506 -10.95 -13.74 -17.12
CA TYR A 506 -11.39 -13.30 -15.81
C TYR A 506 -12.89 -13.16 -15.70
N ASP A 507 -13.45 -13.48 -14.54
CA ASP A 507 -14.84 -13.24 -14.14
C ASP A 507 -14.84 -12.58 -12.76
N LEU A 508 -15.28 -11.31 -12.70
CA LEU A 508 -15.31 -10.52 -11.47
C LEU A 508 -16.60 -10.72 -10.65
N ILE A 509 -17.58 -11.43 -11.19
CA ILE A 509 -18.76 -11.87 -10.40
C ILE A 509 -18.41 -13.17 -9.65
N GLU A 510 -17.72 -14.09 -10.34
CA GLU A 510 -17.28 -15.36 -9.77
C GLU A 510 -15.94 -15.25 -9.00
N ASN A 511 -15.33 -14.05 -9.00
CA ASN A 511 -14.03 -13.78 -8.40
C ASN A 511 -12.97 -14.82 -8.79
N ARG A 512 -12.78 -15.01 -10.09
CA ARG A 512 -11.90 -16.03 -10.65
C ARG A 512 -11.08 -15.51 -11.83
N VAL A 513 -9.81 -15.91 -11.87
CA VAL A 513 -8.92 -15.70 -13.03
C VAL A 513 -8.29 -17.03 -13.44
N THR A 514 -8.38 -17.36 -14.71
CA THR A 514 -7.71 -18.51 -15.33
C THR A 514 -6.78 -18.05 -16.43
N ALA A 515 -5.67 -18.75 -16.61
CA ALA A 515 -4.69 -18.42 -17.64
C ALA A 515 -4.17 -19.68 -18.32
N ARG A 516 -3.66 -19.51 -19.56
CA ARG A 516 -3.00 -20.57 -20.29
C ARG A 516 -1.84 -19.99 -21.10
N THR A 517 -0.67 -20.60 -20.98
CA THR A 517 0.49 -20.32 -21.84
C THR A 517 0.54 -21.31 -23.01
N ASN A 518 1.31 -21.02 -24.06
CA ASN A 518 1.43 -21.91 -25.25
C ASN A 518 2.02 -23.29 -24.93
N GLY A 519 2.68 -23.47 -23.78
CA GLY A 519 3.22 -24.76 -23.33
C GLY A 519 2.25 -25.60 -22.51
N ASP A 520 1.14 -25.04 -22.06
CA ASP A 520 0.22 -25.68 -21.13
C ASP A 520 -0.77 -26.59 -21.84
N ALA A 521 -1.00 -27.80 -21.28
CA ALA A 521 -2.03 -28.72 -21.78
C ALA A 521 -3.46 -28.22 -21.43
N ARG A 522 -3.63 -27.51 -20.32
CA ARG A 522 -4.91 -26.98 -19.81
C ARG A 522 -4.74 -25.57 -19.26
N ALA A 523 -5.84 -24.83 -19.13
CA ALA A 523 -5.86 -23.57 -18.39
C ALA A 523 -5.66 -23.83 -16.90
N ASN A 524 -4.93 -22.94 -16.24
CA ASN A 524 -4.67 -22.97 -14.80
C ASN A 524 -5.45 -21.85 -14.12
N GLU A 525 -6.05 -22.14 -12.97
CA GLU A 525 -6.63 -21.11 -12.11
C GLU A 525 -5.47 -20.40 -11.39
N ILE A 526 -5.28 -19.11 -11.67
CA ILE A 526 -4.18 -18.31 -11.12
C ILE A 526 -4.60 -17.44 -9.96
N TRP A 527 -5.91 -17.22 -9.83
CA TRP A 527 -6.49 -16.51 -8.69
C TRP A 527 -7.97 -16.89 -8.53
N ARG A 528 -8.40 -17.03 -7.28
CA ARG A 528 -9.80 -17.17 -6.87
C ARG A 528 -9.99 -16.72 -5.44
N GLU A 529 -11.12 -16.05 -5.16
CA GLU A 529 -11.51 -15.65 -3.82
C GLU A 529 -13.02 -15.82 -3.63
N VAL A 530 -13.42 -16.60 -2.62
CA VAL A 530 -14.83 -16.95 -2.40
C VAL A 530 -15.54 -15.91 -1.51
N ASP A 531 -14.84 -15.38 -0.51
CA ASP A 531 -15.38 -14.41 0.46
C ASP A 531 -14.75 -13.02 0.23
N PHE A 532 -14.84 -12.53 -1.02
CA PHE A 532 -14.26 -11.26 -1.43
C PHE A 532 -14.98 -10.08 -0.76
N ASP A 533 -14.20 -9.21 -0.10
CA ASP A 533 -14.71 -7.94 0.43
C ASP A 533 -14.80 -6.90 -0.68
N GLU A 534 -16.01 -6.60 -1.14
CA GLU A 534 -16.27 -5.58 -2.16
C GLU A 534 -15.76 -4.17 -1.78
N ASN A 535 -15.45 -3.92 -0.51
CA ASN A 535 -14.90 -2.64 -0.05
C ASN A 535 -13.37 -2.57 -0.16
N GLU A 536 -12.66 -3.71 -0.29
CA GLU A 536 -11.20 -3.75 -0.36
C GLU A 536 -10.64 -2.86 -1.49
N PRO A 537 -11.11 -2.91 -2.76
CA PRO A 537 -10.63 -2.02 -3.81
C PRO A 537 -10.84 -0.53 -3.51
N TYR A 538 -11.95 -0.16 -2.88
CA TYR A 538 -12.24 1.23 -2.50
C TYR A 538 -11.32 1.72 -1.37
N LEU A 539 -11.01 0.86 -0.43
CA LEU A 539 -10.07 1.18 0.64
C LEU A 539 -8.64 1.33 0.09
N ALA A 540 -8.24 0.45 -0.84
CA ALA A 540 -6.94 0.48 -1.47
C ALA A 540 -6.73 1.72 -2.35
N GLU A 541 -7.74 2.14 -3.13
CA GLU A 541 -7.67 3.38 -3.92
C GLU A 541 -7.60 4.62 -3.03
N MET A 542 -8.40 4.68 -1.96
CA MET A 542 -8.38 5.80 -1.01
C MET A 542 -7.04 5.89 -0.29
N THR A 543 -6.48 4.76 0.17
CA THR A 543 -5.14 4.69 0.76
C THR A 543 -4.08 5.24 -0.20
N THR A 544 -4.13 4.82 -1.48
CA THR A 544 -3.21 5.28 -2.52
C THR A 544 -3.34 6.77 -2.77
N PHE A 545 -4.56 7.31 -2.84
CA PHE A 545 -4.80 8.75 -2.96
C PHE A 545 -4.19 9.54 -1.80
N LEU A 546 -4.46 9.14 -0.55
CA LEU A 546 -3.93 9.81 0.64
C LEU A 546 -2.39 9.84 0.63
N ASN A 547 -1.76 8.75 0.17
CA ASN A 547 -0.31 8.66 0.06
C ASN A 547 0.24 9.61 -1.01
N TYR A 548 -0.38 9.68 -2.18
CA TYR A 548 0.03 10.64 -3.21
C TYR A 548 -0.11 12.10 -2.75
N VAL A 549 -1.15 12.43 -1.97
CA VAL A 549 -1.29 13.78 -1.39
C VAL A 549 -0.19 14.05 -0.35
N ARG A 550 0.13 13.10 0.51
CA ARG A 550 1.25 13.21 1.47
C ARG A 550 2.59 13.41 0.76
N GLU A 551 2.80 12.74 -0.37
CA GLU A 551 4.00 12.84 -1.19
C GLU A 551 4.03 14.10 -2.08
N GLY A 552 2.88 14.75 -2.30
CA GLY A 552 2.73 15.84 -3.28
C GLY A 552 2.93 15.36 -4.73
N ARG A 553 2.55 14.12 -5.03
CA ARG A 553 2.71 13.46 -6.32
C ARG A 553 1.59 13.87 -7.28
N VAL A 554 1.78 14.94 -8.01
CA VAL A 554 0.78 15.53 -8.93
C VAL A 554 0.53 14.65 -10.17
N ARG A 555 1.57 13.94 -10.67
CA ARG A 555 1.46 13.06 -11.84
C ARG A 555 1.67 11.60 -11.43
N HIS A 556 0.71 10.75 -11.75
CA HIS A 556 0.70 9.32 -11.43
C HIS A 556 -0.33 8.56 -12.28
N ALA A 557 -0.36 7.23 -12.21
CA ALA A 557 -1.21 6.37 -13.03
C ALA A 557 -2.73 6.57 -12.83
N HIS A 558 -3.17 7.21 -11.74
CA HIS A 558 -4.58 7.40 -11.40
C HIS A 558 -5.00 8.88 -11.44
N ASP A 559 -4.20 9.75 -12.05
CA ASP A 559 -4.46 11.19 -12.09
C ASP A 559 -5.57 11.58 -13.10
N ALA A 560 -5.99 12.84 -13.06
CA ALA A 560 -7.02 13.36 -13.94
C ALA A 560 -6.62 13.32 -15.43
N TRP A 561 -5.31 13.30 -15.78
CA TRP A 561 -4.86 13.16 -17.16
C TRP A 561 -5.15 11.77 -17.71
N GLN A 562 -4.92 10.71 -16.93
CA GLN A 562 -5.26 9.35 -17.33
C GLN A 562 -6.79 9.18 -17.47
N ALA A 563 -7.54 9.74 -16.52
CA ALA A 563 -9.01 9.73 -16.59
C ALA A 563 -9.56 10.51 -17.80
N ALA A 564 -8.91 11.61 -18.18
CA ALA A 564 -9.29 12.36 -19.38
C ALA A 564 -9.12 11.55 -20.67
N GLN A 565 -8.12 10.64 -20.75
CA GLN A 565 -7.96 9.72 -21.89
C GLN A 565 -9.17 8.79 -22.02
N SER A 566 -9.62 8.20 -20.91
CA SER A 566 -10.78 7.30 -20.91
C SER A 566 -12.08 8.04 -21.24
N LEU A 567 -12.24 9.25 -20.72
CA LEU A 567 -13.36 10.12 -21.09
C LEU A 567 -13.31 10.48 -22.59
N ALA A 568 -12.15 10.85 -23.12
CA ALA A 568 -11.98 11.18 -24.54
C ALA A 568 -12.39 10.00 -25.45
N THR A 569 -12.04 8.76 -25.05
CA THR A 569 -12.46 7.56 -25.78
C THR A 569 -13.97 7.37 -25.79
N VAL A 570 -14.66 7.62 -24.67
CA VAL A 570 -16.14 7.58 -24.62
C VAL A 570 -16.75 8.67 -25.50
N ILE A 571 -16.25 9.90 -25.43
CA ILE A 571 -16.77 11.03 -26.23
C ILE A 571 -16.51 10.79 -27.74
N ALA A 572 -15.34 10.29 -28.12
CA ALA A 572 -15.06 9.86 -29.49
C ALA A 572 -15.99 8.73 -29.93
N GLY A 573 -16.34 7.80 -29.02
CA GLY A 573 -17.34 6.76 -29.26
C GLY A 573 -18.73 7.33 -29.55
N PHE A 574 -19.17 8.36 -28.84
CA PHE A 574 -20.45 9.06 -29.15
C PHE A 574 -20.41 9.68 -30.53
N ALA A 575 -19.32 10.38 -30.89
CA ALA A 575 -19.14 10.94 -32.22
C ALA A 575 -19.10 9.85 -33.32
N SER A 576 -18.48 8.70 -33.03
CA SER A 576 -18.45 7.53 -33.93
C SER A 576 -19.84 6.95 -34.18
N ALA A 577 -20.65 6.80 -33.13
CA ALA A 577 -22.00 6.27 -33.24
C ALA A 577 -22.92 7.21 -34.06
N GLU A 578 -22.72 8.52 -33.96
CA GLU A 578 -23.45 9.53 -34.73
C GLU A 578 -23.00 9.53 -36.20
N SER A 579 -21.70 9.57 -36.47
CA SER A 579 -21.12 9.59 -37.83
C SER A 579 -21.14 8.24 -38.52
N LYS A 580 -21.31 7.14 -37.78
CA LYS A 580 -21.18 5.74 -38.25
C LYS A 580 -19.81 5.44 -38.88
N SER A 581 -18.79 6.04 -38.37
CA SER A 581 -17.39 5.89 -38.80
C SER A 581 -16.45 5.85 -37.59
N ALA A 582 -15.24 5.32 -37.79
CA ALA A 582 -14.20 5.39 -36.79
C ALA A 582 -13.79 6.85 -36.54
N VAL A 583 -13.47 7.19 -35.28
CA VAL A 583 -13.10 8.54 -34.85
C VAL A 583 -11.80 8.47 -34.02
N ASP A 584 -10.87 9.38 -34.29
CA ASP A 584 -9.63 9.49 -33.53
C ASP A 584 -9.89 10.02 -32.12
N VAL A 585 -9.18 9.47 -31.14
CA VAL A 585 -9.27 9.87 -29.73
C VAL A 585 -8.33 11.04 -29.48
N SER A 586 -8.88 12.16 -29.01
CA SER A 586 -8.11 13.36 -28.66
C SER A 586 -8.71 14.06 -27.44
N ILE A 587 -7.85 14.69 -26.61
CA ILE A 587 -8.24 15.49 -25.43
C ILE A 587 -8.19 16.98 -25.78
#